data_6892a1e1141ac89d8d48a4735a9ee22d
#
_entry.id   6892a1e1141ac89d8d48a4735a9ee22d
#
_cell.length_a   1.000
_cell.length_b   1.000
_cell.length_c   1.000
_cell.angle_alpha   90.00
_cell.angle_beta   90.00
_cell.angle_gamma   90.00
#
_symmetry.space_group_name_H-M   'P 1'
#
loop_
_entity.id
_entity.type
_entity.pdbx_description
1 polymer ?
#
loop_
_entity_poly.entity_id
_entity_poly.type
_entity_poly.pdbx_seq_one_letter_code
_entity_poly.pdbx_strand_id
1 'polypeptide(L)'
;MNKKQLNGWAEGAANLQMISEYTVPWVTVENPDARALAMQWIKSKKEHVACSGWCAYAGILATKADEELELSEIEGLLGTIVKEINGAQNRVRYTMNNFVIAVGTYVTPLLKQAKAAARQIGTVSVDLGDTACEIRPATAQIEKMEASGRVGKKRKTLRC
;
A
#
# COMPACT_ATOMS: atom_id res chain seq x y z
N MET A 1 -11.82 5.38 -16.94
CA MET A 1 -11.97 3.90 -17.06
C MET A 1 -13.06 3.43 -16.11
N ASN A 2 -13.82 2.42 -16.48
CA ASN A 2 -14.81 1.81 -15.61
C ASN A 2 -14.20 0.64 -14.80
N LYS A 3 -14.94 0.12 -13.80
CA LYS A 3 -14.50 -1.01 -12.96
C LYS A 3 -14.05 -2.24 -13.76
N LYS A 4 -14.78 -2.59 -14.83
CA LYS A 4 -14.48 -3.77 -15.66
C LYS A 4 -13.11 -3.62 -16.33
N GLN A 5 -12.82 -2.44 -16.86
CA GLN A 5 -11.52 -2.16 -17.50
C GLN A 5 -10.38 -2.20 -16.48
N LEU A 6 -10.55 -1.58 -15.30
CA LEU A 6 -9.54 -1.60 -14.23
C LEU A 6 -9.28 -3.02 -13.70
N ASN A 7 -10.33 -3.82 -13.52
CA ASN A 7 -10.18 -5.24 -13.17
C ASN A 7 -9.41 -6.00 -14.26
N GLY A 8 -9.74 -5.77 -15.53
CA GLY A 8 -9.01 -6.39 -16.65
C GLY A 8 -7.53 -6.01 -16.68
N TRP A 9 -7.19 -4.78 -16.35
CA TRP A 9 -5.79 -4.34 -16.26
C TRP A 9 -5.06 -4.97 -15.09
N ALA A 10 -5.68 -5.03 -13.90
CA ALA A 10 -5.10 -5.69 -12.74
C ALA A 10 -4.85 -7.19 -13.02
N GLU A 11 -5.81 -7.87 -13.63
CA GLU A 11 -5.67 -9.29 -14.02
C GLU A 11 -4.61 -9.51 -15.09
N GLY A 12 -4.49 -8.63 -16.05
CA GLY A 12 -3.53 -8.71 -17.16
C GLY A 12 -2.09 -8.35 -16.78
N ALA A 13 -1.85 -7.84 -15.58
CA ALA A 13 -0.53 -7.38 -15.13
C ALA A 13 0.36 -8.49 -14.54
N ALA A 14 0.05 -9.77 -14.78
CA ALA A 14 0.85 -10.89 -14.31
C ALA A 14 2.30 -10.77 -14.78
N ASN A 15 3.25 -10.96 -13.86
CA ASN A 15 4.71 -10.83 -14.08
C ASN A 15 5.18 -9.44 -14.54
N LEU A 16 4.32 -8.43 -14.45
CA LEU A 16 4.62 -7.05 -14.83
C LEU A 16 4.56 -6.13 -13.59
N GLN A 17 5.57 -6.21 -12.73
CA GLN A 17 5.60 -5.49 -11.45
C GLN A 17 5.37 -3.98 -11.59
N MET A 18 6.01 -3.34 -12.58
CA MET A 18 5.80 -1.91 -12.84
C MET A 18 4.37 -1.56 -13.22
N ILE A 19 3.64 -2.51 -13.83
CA ILE A 19 2.22 -2.32 -14.16
C ILE A 19 1.36 -2.55 -12.94
N SER A 20 1.55 -3.68 -12.24
CA SER A 20 0.72 -4.07 -11.09
C SER A 20 0.91 -3.18 -9.86
N GLU A 21 2.12 -2.69 -9.63
CA GLU A 21 2.44 -1.92 -8.41
C GLU A 21 2.41 -0.39 -8.62
N TYR A 22 2.47 0.07 -9.86
CA TYR A 22 2.49 1.51 -10.18
C TYR A 22 1.39 1.93 -11.13
N THR A 23 1.40 1.46 -12.39
CA THR A 23 0.48 1.98 -13.42
C THR A 23 -0.98 1.72 -13.08
N VAL A 24 -1.34 0.47 -12.75
CA VAL A 24 -2.71 0.10 -12.39
C VAL A 24 -3.18 0.84 -11.13
N PRO A 25 -2.42 0.87 -10.02
CA PRO A 25 -2.76 1.66 -8.85
C PRO A 25 -2.96 3.15 -9.15
N TRP A 26 -2.04 3.78 -9.87
CA TRP A 26 -2.11 5.21 -10.14
C TRP A 26 -3.38 5.61 -10.92
N VAL A 27 -3.72 4.84 -11.94
CA VAL A 27 -4.96 5.08 -12.71
C VAL A 27 -6.19 4.80 -11.86
N THR A 28 -6.13 3.79 -10.99
CA THR A 28 -7.24 3.39 -10.14
C THR A 28 -7.55 4.47 -9.09
N VAL A 29 -6.56 5.08 -8.48
CA VAL A 29 -6.75 6.10 -7.42
C VAL A 29 -7.54 7.31 -7.92
N GLU A 30 -7.49 7.62 -9.21
CA GLU A 30 -8.28 8.70 -9.82
C GLU A 30 -9.74 8.31 -10.09
N ASN A 31 -10.12 7.05 -9.86
CA ASN A 31 -11.46 6.55 -10.11
C ASN A 31 -12.35 6.68 -8.86
N PRO A 32 -13.62 7.06 -8.97
CA PRO A 32 -14.52 7.13 -7.82
C PRO A 32 -14.70 5.80 -7.08
N ASP A 33 -14.48 4.68 -7.76
CA ASP A 33 -14.55 3.34 -7.17
C ASP A 33 -13.21 2.82 -6.63
N ALA A 34 -12.20 3.65 -6.54
CA ALA A 34 -10.82 3.28 -6.16
C ALA A 34 -10.75 2.44 -4.88
N ARG A 35 -11.44 2.88 -3.81
CA ARG A 35 -11.44 2.18 -2.53
C ARG A 35 -12.07 0.79 -2.64
N ALA A 36 -13.23 0.69 -3.30
CA ALA A 36 -13.91 -0.59 -3.48
C ALA A 36 -13.07 -1.59 -4.29
N LEU A 37 -12.42 -1.13 -5.36
CA LEU A 37 -11.51 -1.93 -6.17
C LEU A 37 -10.27 -2.36 -5.37
N ALA A 38 -9.64 -1.46 -4.64
CA ALA A 38 -8.48 -1.77 -3.81
C ALA A 38 -8.82 -2.85 -2.77
N MET A 39 -9.95 -2.72 -2.06
CA MET A 39 -10.42 -3.69 -1.07
C MET A 39 -10.77 -5.06 -1.69
N GLN A 40 -11.30 -5.07 -2.92
CA GLN A 40 -11.52 -6.30 -3.66
C GLN A 40 -10.20 -6.99 -4.01
N TRP A 41 -9.24 -6.24 -4.55
CA TRP A 41 -7.97 -6.78 -5.03
C TRP A 41 -7.06 -7.26 -3.90
N ILE A 42 -7.03 -6.60 -2.76
CA ILE A 42 -6.28 -7.03 -1.56
C ILE A 42 -6.60 -8.50 -1.18
N LYS A 43 -7.84 -8.93 -1.39
CA LYS A 43 -8.30 -10.28 -1.07
C LYS A 43 -7.98 -11.32 -2.16
N SER A 44 -7.40 -10.90 -3.27
CA SER A 44 -7.09 -11.81 -4.38
C SER A 44 -5.99 -12.81 -4.02
N LYS A 45 -6.13 -14.03 -4.49
CA LYS A 45 -5.07 -15.05 -4.41
C LYS A 45 -4.00 -14.89 -5.49
N LYS A 46 -4.24 -14.05 -6.49
CA LYS A 46 -3.27 -13.71 -7.52
C LYS A 46 -2.35 -12.62 -7.00
N GLU A 47 -1.05 -12.90 -6.89
CA GLU A 47 -0.06 -12.01 -6.31
C GLU A 47 -0.10 -10.60 -6.89
N HIS A 48 -0.05 -10.47 -8.22
CA HIS A 48 -0.06 -9.18 -8.92
C HIS A 48 -1.34 -8.37 -8.68
N VAL A 49 -2.50 -9.04 -8.58
CA VAL A 49 -3.78 -8.36 -8.26
C VAL A 49 -3.79 -7.88 -6.80
N ALA A 50 -3.33 -8.71 -5.86
CA ALA A 50 -3.21 -8.31 -4.46
C ALA A 50 -2.23 -7.12 -4.30
N CYS A 51 -1.09 -7.15 -4.98
CA CYS A 51 -0.14 -6.03 -5.01
C CYS A 51 -0.80 -4.75 -5.54
N SER A 52 -1.56 -4.83 -6.64
CA SER A 52 -2.33 -3.68 -7.15
C SER A 52 -3.29 -3.13 -6.11
N GLY A 53 -3.94 -3.99 -5.33
CA GLY A 53 -4.85 -3.59 -4.25
C GLY A 53 -4.15 -2.81 -3.14
N TRP A 54 -3.07 -3.35 -2.59
CA TRP A 54 -2.30 -2.68 -1.53
C TRP A 54 -1.71 -1.35 -2.01
N CYS A 55 -1.16 -1.33 -3.24
CA CYS A 55 -0.60 -0.11 -3.81
C CYS A 55 -1.67 0.95 -4.13
N ALA A 56 -2.84 0.55 -4.64
CA ALA A 56 -3.95 1.47 -4.88
C ALA A 56 -4.46 2.08 -3.57
N TYR A 57 -4.63 1.27 -2.53
CA TYR A 57 -5.06 1.78 -1.23
C TYR A 57 -4.00 2.73 -0.63
N ALA A 58 -2.72 2.38 -0.68
CA ALA A 58 -1.64 3.28 -0.26
C ALA A 58 -1.66 4.61 -1.04
N GLY A 59 -1.99 4.57 -2.32
CA GLY A 59 -2.19 5.76 -3.14
C GLY A 59 -3.36 6.64 -2.68
N ILE A 60 -4.48 6.02 -2.26
CA ILE A 60 -5.60 6.74 -1.65
C ILE A 60 -5.15 7.47 -0.38
N LEU A 61 -4.39 6.79 0.50
CA LEU A 61 -3.86 7.40 1.73
C LEU A 61 -2.97 8.61 1.43
N ALA A 62 -2.19 8.52 0.35
CA ALA A 62 -1.25 9.58 -0.03
C ALA A 62 -1.92 10.82 -0.63
N THR A 63 -3.14 10.70 -1.17
CA THR A 63 -3.79 11.77 -1.95
C THR A 63 -5.05 12.33 -1.32
N LYS A 64 -5.76 11.54 -0.51
CA LYS A 64 -7.02 11.97 0.13
C LYS A 64 -6.77 12.59 1.50
N ALA A 65 -7.57 13.59 1.86
CA ALA A 65 -7.55 14.18 3.19
C ALA A 65 -7.97 13.14 4.26
N ASP A 66 -7.51 13.30 5.50
CA ASP A 66 -7.80 12.32 6.56
C ASP A 66 -9.31 12.20 6.82
N GLU A 67 -10.08 13.27 6.62
CA GLU A 67 -11.53 13.33 6.78
C GLU A 67 -12.29 12.51 5.72
N GLU A 68 -11.65 12.23 4.59
CA GLU A 68 -12.19 11.40 3.49
C GLU A 68 -11.84 9.92 3.65
N LEU A 69 -11.03 9.56 4.67
CA LEU A 69 -10.53 8.21 4.88
C LEU A 69 -11.38 7.43 5.89
N GLU A 70 -11.54 6.14 5.66
CA GLU A 70 -12.17 5.21 6.60
C GLU A 70 -11.15 4.67 7.59
N LEU A 71 -10.89 5.41 8.68
CA LEU A 71 -9.82 5.11 9.64
C LEU A 71 -9.94 3.70 10.24
N SER A 72 -11.15 3.26 10.58
CA SER A 72 -11.38 1.91 11.13
C SER A 72 -11.04 0.79 10.14
N GLU A 73 -11.29 1.00 8.85
CA GLU A 73 -10.90 0.05 7.80
C GLU A 73 -9.38 -0.02 7.65
N ILE A 74 -8.71 1.13 7.67
CA ILE A 74 -7.24 1.21 7.59
C ILE A 74 -6.59 0.52 8.80
N GLU A 75 -7.11 0.75 9.98
CA GLU A 75 -6.66 0.08 11.21
C GLU A 75 -6.86 -1.44 11.12
N GLY A 76 -7.99 -1.89 10.58
CA GLY A 76 -8.26 -3.30 10.28
C GLY A 76 -7.25 -3.89 9.30
N LEU A 77 -6.86 -3.15 8.25
CA LEU A 77 -5.83 -3.57 7.29
C LEU A 77 -4.45 -3.66 7.93
N LEU A 78 -4.07 -2.76 8.84
CA LEU A 78 -2.85 -2.89 9.62
C LEU A 78 -2.84 -4.17 10.45
N GLY A 79 -3.97 -4.49 11.10
CA GLY A 79 -4.14 -5.74 11.85
C GLY A 79 -4.02 -6.99 10.97
N THR A 80 -4.57 -6.95 9.75
CA THR A 80 -4.42 -8.02 8.75
C THR A 80 -2.95 -8.22 8.38
N ILE A 81 -2.23 -7.14 8.08
CA ILE A 81 -0.80 -7.20 7.75
C ILE A 81 0.01 -7.85 8.86
N VAL A 82 -0.20 -7.43 10.10
CA VAL A 82 0.52 -7.99 11.26
C VAL A 82 0.33 -9.50 11.37
N LYS A 83 -0.87 -9.99 11.07
CA LYS A 83 -1.19 -11.43 11.15
C LYS A 83 -0.67 -12.24 9.96
N GLU A 84 -0.69 -11.67 8.76
CA GLU A 84 -0.59 -12.44 7.51
C GLU A 84 0.71 -12.23 6.74
N ILE A 85 1.47 -11.16 7.01
CA ILE A 85 2.63 -10.78 6.18
C ILE A 85 3.67 -11.89 6.06
N ASN A 86 3.93 -12.65 7.12
CA ASN A 86 4.93 -13.72 7.10
C ASN A 86 4.54 -14.90 6.21
N GLY A 87 3.24 -15.15 6.00
CA GLY A 87 2.71 -16.19 5.12
C GLY A 87 2.31 -15.70 3.74
N ALA A 88 2.40 -14.39 3.48
CA ALA A 88 2.01 -13.80 2.21
C ALA A 88 3.03 -14.12 1.09
N GLN A 89 2.56 -14.03 -0.16
CA GLN A 89 3.41 -14.17 -1.35
C GLN A 89 4.50 -13.07 -1.37
N ASN A 90 5.59 -13.35 -2.06
CA ASN A 90 6.80 -12.53 -2.04
C ASN A 90 6.55 -11.03 -2.28
N ARG A 91 5.93 -10.69 -3.41
CA ARG A 91 5.65 -9.27 -3.73
C ARG A 91 4.53 -8.68 -2.86
N VAL A 92 3.58 -9.50 -2.41
CA VAL A 92 2.54 -9.03 -1.47
C VAL A 92 3.17 -8.57 -0.15
N ARG A 93 4.17 -9.28 0.38
CA ARG A 93 4.93 -8.84 1.56
C ARG A 93 5.55 -7.47 1.37
N TYR A 94 6.14 -7.22 0.19
CA TYR A 94 6.71 -5.93 -0.16
C TYR A 94 5.65 -4.81 -0.13
N THR A 95 4.52 -5.04 -0.78
CA THR A 95 3.43 -4.04 -0.85
C THR A 95 2.73 -3.84 0.49
N MET A 96 2.60 -4.87 1.32
CA MET A 96 2.10 -4.76 2.70
C MET A 96 3.04 -3.91 3.57
N ASN A 97 4.34 -4.14 3.50
CA ASN A 97 5.33 -3.30 4.21
C ASN A 97 5.23 -1.83 3.79
N ASN A 98 5.12 -1.58 2.49
CA ASN A 98 4.95 -0.23 1.96
C ASN A 98 3.63 0.41 2.37
N PHE A 99 2.55 -0.38 2.53
CA PHE A 99 1.28 0.12 3.06
C PHE A 99 1.41 0.60 4.50
N VAL A 100 2.10 -0.14 5.37
CA VAL A 100 2.38 0.29 6.75
C VAL A 100 3.14 1.63 6.76
N ILE A 101 4.15 1.76 5.89
CA ILE A 101 4.88 3.02 5.70
C ILE A 101 3.94 4.14 5.25
N ALA A 102 3.05 3.87 4.31
CA ALA A 102 2.09 4.85 3.80
C ALA A 102 1.14 5.34 4.89
N VAL A 103 0.61 4.44 5.72
CA VAL A 103 -0.24 4.84 6.87
C VAL A 103 0.54 5.77 7.80
N GLY A 104 1.75 5.40 8.21
CA GLY A 104 2.58 6.22 9.11
C GLY A 104 3.05 7.53 8.48
N THR A 105 3.10 7.60 7.15
CA THR A 105 3.52 8.81 6.43
C THR A 105 2.37 9.79 6.21
N TYR A 106 1.19 9.29 5.83
CA TYR A 106 0.11 10.11 5.30
C TYR A 106 -1.11 10.26 6.21
N VAL A 107 -1.31 9.36 7.17
CA VAL A 107 -2.53 9.32 7.99
C VAL A 107 -2.19 9.70 9.43
N THR A 108 -2.24 10.98 9.73
CA THR A 108 -1.86 11.52 11.04
C THR A 108 -2.59 10.84 12.21
N PRO A 109 -3.92 10.62 12.18
CA PRO A 109 -4.63 9.98 13.28
C PRO A 109 -4.18 8.54 13.58
N LEU A 110 -3.57 7.85 12.62
CA LEU A 110 -3.13 6.46 12.74
C LEU A 110 -1.61 6.28 12.87
N LEU A 111 -0.86 7.36 13.09
CA LEU A 111 0.60 7.29 13.23
C LEU A 111 1.03 6.31 14.33
N LYS A 112 0.37 6.34 15.49
CA LYS A 112 0.67 5.44 16.61
C LYS A 112 0.44 3.97 16.24
N GLN A 113 -0.69 3.68 15.60
CA GLN A 113 -1.04 2.34 15.14
C GLN A 113 -0.08 1.85 14.04
N ALA A 114 0.30 2.71 13.11
CA ALA A 114 1.29 2.38 12.08
C ALA A 114 2.66 2.05 12.68
N LYS A 115 3.12 2.83 13.66
CA LYS A 115 4.38 2.55 14.40
C LYS A 115 4.30 1.22 15.15
N ALA A 116 3.18 0.91 15.78
CA ALA A 116 2.97 -0.36 16.46
C ALA A 116 2.99 -1.54 15.47
N ALA A 117 2.28 -1.44 14.35
CA ALA A 117 2.29 -2.45 13.29
C ALA A 117 3.70 -2.64 12.71
N ALA A 118 4.42 -1.55 12.43
CA ALA A 118 5.79 -1.59 11.92
C ALA A 118 6.74 -2.35 12.85
N ARG A 119 6.63 -2.16 14.16
CA ARG A 119 7.42 -2.90 15.16
C ARG A 119 7.07 -4.39 15.18
N GLN A 120 5.79 -4.73 15.05
CA GLN A 120 5.32 -6.12 15.09
C GLN A 120 5.74 -6.90 13.84
N ILE A 121 5.69 -6.29 12.64
CA ILE A 121 6.15 -6.95 11.42
C ILE A 121 7.68 -7.04 11.34
N GLY A 122 8.41 -6.12 11.98
CA GLY A 122 9.87 -6.10 12.00
C GLY A 122 10.50 -6.02 10.63
N THR A 123 11.60 -6.74 10.44
CA THR A 123 12.27 -6.85 9.13
C THR A 123 11.50 -7.82 8.24
N VAL A 124 11.04 -7.32 7.10
CA VAL A 124 10.30 -8.12 6.11
C VAL A 124 11.27 -8.64 5.06
N SER A 125 11.30 -9.96 4.87
CA SER A 125 12.13 -10.61 3.85
C SER A 125 11.36 -10.69 2.53
N VAL A 126 11.94 -10.14 1.46
CA VAL A 126 11.40 -10.19 0.10
C VAL A 126 12.56 -10.48 -0.86
N ASP A 127 12.36 -11.43 -1.76
CA ASP A 127 13.26 -11.63 -2.88
C ASP A 127 12.96 -10.53 -3.93
N LEU A 128 13.93 -9.68 -4.16
CA LEU A 128 13.86 -8.57 -5.12
C LEU A 128 14.59 -8.90 -6.44
N GLY A 129 15.07 -10.15 -6.60
CA GLY A 129 15.87 -10.57 -7.74
C GLY A 129 17.20 -9.83 -7.83
N ASP A 130 17.79 -9.81 -9.02
CA ASP A 130 19.06 -9.14 -9.30
C ASP A 130 18.92 -7.62 -9.47
N THR A 131 18.19 -6.96 -8.56
CA THR A 131 17.97 -5.52 -8.60
C THR A 131 18.74 -4.83 -7.49
N ALA A 132 19.07 -3.54 -7.67
CA ALA A 132 19.64 -2.68 -6.63
C ALA A 132 18.57 -2.17 -5.63
N CYS A 133 17.35 -2.68 -5.72
CA CYS A 133 16.25 -2.29 -4.81
C CYS A 133 16.47 -2.91 -3.43
N GLU A 134 16.14 -2.13 -2.40
CA GLU A 134 16.18 -2.58 -1.01
C GLU A 134 14.79 -2.41 -0.37
N ILE A 135 14.48 -3.31 0.56
CA ILE A 135 13.30 -3.14 1.41
C ILE A 135 13.63 -2.10 2.47
N ARG A 136 12.80 -1.08 2.54
CA ARG A 136 12.90 -0.08 3.60
C ARG A 136 12.18 -0.61 4.84
N PRO A 137 12.88 -0.78 5.99
CA PRO A 137 12.22 -1.13 7.23
C PRO A 137 11.15 -0.11 7.58
N ALA A 138 9.92 -0.56 7.84
CA ALA A 138 8.79 0.33 8.07
C ALA A 138 9.02 1.24 9.30
N THR A 139 9.61 0.71 10.38
CA THR A 139 9.98 1.50 11.56
C THR A 139 10.88 2.67 11.22
N ALA A 140 12.02 2.40 10.58
CA ALA A 140 13.00 3.42 10.23
C ALA A 140 12.43 4.47 9.27
N GLN A 141 11.61 4.04 8.30
CA GLN A 141 11.01 4.96 7.34
C GLN A 141 9.98 5.89 7.99
N ILE A 142 9.11 5.37 8.86
CA ILE A 142 8.11 6.17 9.58
C ILE A 142 8.80 7.16 10.52
N GLU A 143 9.83 6.73 11.26
CA GLU A 143 10.61 7.60 12.14
C GLU A 143 11.30 8.74 11.36
N LYS A 144 11.84 8.43 10.19
CA LYS A 144 12.42 9.45 9.29
C LYS A 144 11.38 10.48 8.84
N MET A 145 10.17 10.05 8.50
CA MET A 145 9.08 10.94 8.11
C MET A 145 8.62 11.82 9.27
N GLU A 146 8.50 11.25 10.47
CA GLU A 146 8.16 11.96 11.70
C GLU A 146 9.23 13.03 12.04
N ALA A 147 10.50 12.64 12.04
CA ALA A 147 11.62 13.55 12.32
C ALA A 147 11.71 14.72 11.33
N SER A 148 11.34 14.49 10.06
CA SER A 148 11.35 15.53 9.01
C SER A 148 10.12 16.44 9.03
N GLY A 149 9.15 16.22 9.92
CA GLY A 149 7.88 16.95 9.97
C GLY A 149 6.99 16.77 8.74
N ARG A 150 7.11 15.62 8.07
CA ARG A 150 6.37 15.33 6.82
C ARG A 150 5.13 14.46 7.01
N VAL A 151 4.88 13.98 8.22
CA VAL A 151 3.68 13.17 8.51
C VAL A 151 2.41 13.96 8.17
N GLY A 152 1.49 13.33 7.48
CA GLY A 152 0.22 13.91 7.06
C GLY A 152 0.27 14.82 5.82
N LYS A 153 1.45 15.05 5.25
CA LYS A 153 1.58 15.86 4.02
C LYS A 153 1.11 15.07 2.80
N LYS A 154 -0.08 15.38 2.32
CA LYS A 154 -0.68 14.71 1.16
C LYS A 154 0.01 15.11 -0.16
N ARG A 155 -0.03 14.20 -1.12
CA ARG A 155 0.45 14.43 -2.48
C ARG A 155 -0.70 14.96 -3.35
N LYS A 156 -0.39 15.81 -4.31
CA LYS A 156 -1.37 16.29 -5.30
C LYS A 156 -1.72 15.21 -6.31
N THR A 157 -0.75 14.37 -6.66
CA THR A 157 -0.88 13.27 -7.62
C THR A 157 0.12 12.18 -7.29
N LEU A 158 -0.17 10.94 -7.72
CA LEU A 158 0.78 9.82 -7.64
C LEU A 158 1.73 9.77 -8.84
N ARG A 159 1.39 10.45 -9.92
CA ARG A 159 2.24 10.52 -11.11
C ARG A 159 3.49 11.36 -10.82
N CYS A 160 4.57 11.00 -11.45
CA CYS A 160 5.82 11.77 -11.41
C CYS A 160 5.70 13.05 -12.23
#